data_14dce76d74fd258e070f49ca2080443c
#
_entry.id   14dce76d74fd258e070f49ca2080443c
#
_cell.length_a   1.000
_cell.length_b   1.000
_cell.length_c   1.000
_cell.angle_alpha   90.00
_cell.angle_beta   90.00
_cell.angle_gamma   90.00
#
_symmetry.space_group_name_H-M   'P 1'
#
loop_
_entity.id
_entity.type
_entity.pdbx_description
1 polymer ?
#
loop_
_entity_poly.entity_id
_entity_poly.type
_entity_poly.pdbx_seq_one_letter_code
_entity_poly.pdbx_strand_id
1 'polypeptide(L)'
;MNNVLFIDPGQLTAELALEMLQPVADGMGGYAEAWVEIATVWGRIEPVSVAQRDFGTRPQPQVTHRILLRFRDDISTAMRLRKGARLFRLSAVHDPDETGRYLVCLAVEEGR
;
A
#
# COMPACT_ATOMS: atom_id res chain seq x y z
N MET A 1 15.51 -14.48 -17.41
CA MET A 1 16.37 -13.37 -16.95
C MET A 1 15.51 -12.26 -16.38
N ASN A 2 15.80 -11.86 -15.18
CA ASN A 2 15.05 -10.78 -14.54
C ASN A 2 15.52 -9.43 -15.06
N ASN A 3 14.58 -8.60 -15.47
CA ASN A 3 14.86 -7.21 -15.77
C ASN A 3 14.89 -6.42 -14.47
N VAL A 4 16.06 -5.91 -14.13
CA VAL A 4 16.20 -5.07 -12.94
C VAL A 4 15.50 -3.75 -13.23
N LEU A 5 14.52 -3.43 -12.42
CA LEU A 5 13.80 -2.17 -12.53
C LEU A 5 14.61 -1.05 -11.90
N PHE A 6 14.88 -0.02 -12.67
CA PHE A 6 15.61 1.13 -12.16
C PHE A 6 14.63 2.10 -11.53
N ILE A 7 14.75 2.30 -10.23
CA ILE A 7 13.92 3.24 -9.47
C ILE A 7 14.86 4.21 -8.78
N ASP A 8 14.60 5.51 -8.99
CA ASP A 8 15.34 6.55 -8.32
C ASP A 8 14.82 6.69 -6.88
N PRO A 9 15.62 6.35 -5.86
CA PRO A 9 15.18 6.47 -4.47
C PRO A 9 14.81 7.90 -4.09
N GLY A 10 15.34 8.89 -4.77
CA GLY A 10 15.02 10.29 -4.52
C GLY A 10 13.59 10.67 -4.88
N GLN A 11 12.88 9.80 -5.60
CA GLN A 11 11.47 10.02 -5.93
C GLN A 11 10.50 9.43 -4.89
N LEU A 12 11.01 8.72 -3.90
CA LEU A 12 10.19 8.22 -2.80
C LEU A 12 10.02 9.34 -1.77
N THR A 13 9.17 10.30 -2.08
CA THR A 13 9.05 11.56 -1.35
C THR A 13 7.85 11.66 -0.44
N ALA A 14 6.90 10.75 -0.55
CA ALA A 14 5.71 10.76 0.29
C ALA A 14 5.98 10.00 1.58
N GLU A 15 5.80 10.67 2.71
CA GLU A 15 5.87 10.02 4.02
C GLU A 15 4.53 9.39 4.32
N LEU A 16 4.53 8.09 4.56
CA LEU A 16 3.31 7.32 4.73
C LEU A 16 3.37 6.54 6.04
N ALA A 17 2.24 6.48 6.74
CA ALA A 17 2.10 5.60 7.88
C ALA A 17 1.62 4.24 7.39
N LEU A 18 2.36 3.19 7.72
CA LEU A 18 1.92 1.82 7.49
C LEU A 18 1.10 1.38 8.69
N GLU A 19 -0.15 1.00 8.44
CA GLU A 19 -1.09 0.67 9.51
C GLU A 19 -1.61 -0.73 9.38
N MET A 20 -1.83 -1.36 10.51
CA MET A 20 -2.35 -2.71 10.62
C MET A 20 -3.54 -2.72 11.57
N LEU A 21 -4.57 -3.49 11.24
CA LEU A 21 -5.73 -3.64 12.11
C LEU A 21 -5.35 -4.55 13.28
N GLN A 22 -5.55 -4.05 14.50
CA GLN A 22 -5.17 -4.78 15.71
C GLN A 22 -6.27 -4.68 16.76
N PRO A 23 -6.43 -5.71 17.61
CA PRO A 23 -7.32 -5.61 18.75
C PRO A 23 -6.72 -4.66 19.78
N VAL A 24 -7.54 -3.73 20.28
CA VAL A 24 -7.16 -2.75 21.28
C VAL A 24 -8.17 -2.84 22.41
N ALA A 25 -7.70 -2.80 23.66
CA ALA A 25 -8.59 -2.85 24.82
C ALA A 25 -9.58 -1.69 24.77
N ASP A 26 -10.87 -2.00 24.98
CA ASP A 26 -11.95 -1.01 24.89
C ASP A 26 -12.27 -0.34 26.23
N GLY A 27 -11.58 -0.70 27.31
CA GLY A 27 -11.82 -0.14 28.63
C GLY A 27 -13.01 -0.76 29.35
N MET A 28 -13.67 -1.76 28.76
CA MET A 28 -14.88 -2.37 29.30
C MET A 28 -14.74 -3.87 29.43
N GLY A 29 -13.52 -4.38 29.54
CA GLY A 29 -13.23 -5.79 29.67
C GLY A 29 -13.17 -6.56 28.36
N GLY A 30 -13.31 -5.87 27.23
CA GLY A 30 -13.23 -6.46 25.90
C GLY A 30 -12.23 -5.75 25.01
N TYR A 31 -12.32 -6.03 23.71
CA TYR A 31 -11.43 -5.47 22.72
C TYR A 31 -12.24 -4.94 21.55
N ALA A 32 -11.76 -3.85 20.96
CA ALA A 32 -12.24 -3.34 19.69
C ALA A 32 -11.09 -3.36 18.70
N GLU A 33 -11.39 -3.49 17.41
CA GLU A 33 -10.34 -3.42 16.39
C GLU A 33 -10.06 -1.97 16.04
N ALA A 34 -8.78 -1.64 15.94
CA ALA A 34 -8.33 -0.31 15.56
C ALA A 34 -7.14 -0.41 14.62
N TRP A 35 -7.01 0.56 13.73
CA TRP A 35 -5.84 0.69 12.89
C TRP A 35 -4.71 1.31 13.68
N VAL A 36 -3.58 0.60 13.73
CA VAL A 36 -2.42 1.01 14.51
C VAL A 36 -1.24 1.20 13.57
N GLU A 37 -0.56 2.32 13.69
CA GLU A 37 0.66 2.58 12.91
C GLU A 37 1.77 1.67 13.42
N ILE A 38 2.38 0.90 12.51
CA ILE A 38 3.48 0.02 12.84
C ILE A 38 4.80 0.50 12.28
N ALA A 39 4.78 1.39 11.31
CA ALA A 39 6.01 1.93 10.71
C ALA A 39 5.70 3.19 9.92
N THR A 40 6.73 4.01 9.73
CA THR A 40 6.72 5.09 8.74
C THR A 40 7.52 4.62 7.54
N VAL A 41 6.95 4.76 6.35
CA VAL A 41 7.62 4.38 5.11
C VAL A 41 7.59 5.55 4.13
N TRP A 42 8.57 5.58 3.25
CA TRP A 42 8.63 6.59 2.19
C TRP A 42 8.26 5.96 0.87
N GLY A 43 7.41 6.61 0.11
CA GLY A 43 6.93 6.06 -1.13
C GLY A 43 6.69 7.08 -2.21
N ARG A 44 6.40 6.58 -3.39
CA ARG A 44 5.93 7.37 -4.53
C ARG A 44 4.50 6.97 -4.82
N ILE A 45 3.58 7.93 -4.74
CA ILE A 45 2.17 7.69 -4.99
C ILE A 45 1.87 8.07 -6.43
N GLU A 46 1.37 7.10 -7.20
CA GLU A 46 1.02 7.31 -8.60
C GLU A 46 -0.44 6.99 -8.82
N PRO A 47 -1.23 7.91 -9.41
CA PRO A 47 -2.60 7.58 -9.77
C PRO A 47 -2.60 6.60 -10.95
N VAL A 48 -3.56 5.69 -10.94
CA VAL A 48 -3.75 4.72 -12.01
C VAL A 48 -4.82 5.27 -12.95
N SER A 49 -4.52 5.28 -14.25
CA SER A 49 -5.46 5.78 -15.24
C SER A 49 -6.68 4.86 -15.38
N VAL A 50 -7.79 5.43 -15.88
CA VAL A 50 -9.01 4.65 -16.12
C VAL A 50 -8.74 3.49 -17.06
N ALA A 51 -7.92 3.70 -18.09
CA ALA A 51 -7.59 2.64 -19.06
C ALA A 51 -6.86 1.47 -18.39
N GLN A 52 -6.02 1.75 -17.40
CA GLN A 52 -5.30 0.70 -16.67
C GLN A 52 -6.22 -0.04 -15.68
N ARG A 53 -7.20 0.68 -15.12
CA ARG A 53 -8.14 0.07 -14.17
C ARG A 53 -9.16 -0.82 -14.86
N ASP A 54 -9.53 -0.46 -16.08
CA ASP A 54 -10.60 -1.12 -16.83
C ASP A 54 -10.04 -2.23 -17.71
N PHE A 55 -9.03 -2.91 -17.23
CA PHE A 55 -8.35 -3.95 -17.96
C PHE A 55 -8.90 -5.32 -17.58
N GLY A 56 -9.45 -6.03 -18.56
CA GLY A 56 -9.94 -7.39 -18.37
C GLY A 56 -11.44 -7.48 -18.24
N THR A 57 -11.95 -8.70 -18.15
CA THR A 57 -13.38 -8.99 -18.14
C THR A 57 -13.91 -9.35 -16.77
N ARG A 58 -13.05 -9.49 -15.78
CA ARG A 58 -13.47 -9.85 -14.43
C ARG A 58 -13.80 -8.61 -13.61
N PRO A 59 -14.84 -8.65 -12.77
CA PRO A 59 -15.01 -7.63 -11.76
C PRO A 59 -13.80 -7.68 -10.83
N GLN A 60 -13.09 -6.56 -10.73
CA GLN A 60 -11.94 -6.42 -9.85
C GLN A 60 -12.16 -5.22 -8.95
N PRO A 61 -11.63 -5.23 -7.73
CA PRO A 61 -11.55 -3.99 -6.96
C PRO A 61 -10.85 -2.95 -7.82
N GLN A 62 -11.43 -1.76 -7.91
CA GLN A 62 -10.85 -0.72 -8.77
C GLN A 62 -9.64 -0.12 -8.09
N VAL A 63 -8.46 -0.50 -8.55
CA VAL A 63 -7.22 0.09 -8.08
C VAL A 63 -7.20 1.55 -8.51
N THR A 64 -6.97 2.45 -7.55
CA THR A 64 -6.90 3.87 -7.80
C THR A 64 -5.47 4.38 -7.86
N HIS A 65 -4.56 3.71 -7.15
CA HIS A 65 -3.19 4.17 -7.02
C HIS A 65 -2.21 3.01 -7.02
N ARG A 66 -1.03 3.32 -7.48
CA ARG A 66 0.13 2.44 -7.41
C ARG A 66 1.14 3.15 -6.52
N ILE A 67 1.62 2.46 -5.48
CA ILE A 67 2.53 3.06 -4.52
C ILE A 67 3.81 2.25 -4.50
N LEU A 68 4.92 2.94 -4.79
CA LEU A 68 6.25 2.37 -4.78
C LEU A 68 6.87 2.59 -3.42
N LEU A 69 7.42 1.53 -2.82
CA LEU A 69 8.09 1.60 -1.51
C LEU A 69 9.43 0.88 -1.59
N ARG A 70 10.30 1.16 -0.62
CA ARG A 70 11.44 0.27 -0.38
C ARG A 70 10.93 -1.07 0.13
N PHE A 71 11.65 -2.12 -0.20
CA PHE A 71 11.26 -3.48 0.18
C PHE A 71 11.13 -3.61 1.69
N ARG A 72 10.04 -4.26 2.11
CA ARG A 72 9.80 -4.73 3.47
C ARG A 72 9.13 -6.09 3.37
N ASP A 73 9.51 -7.01 4.22
CA ASP A 73 8.95 -8.36 4.20
C ASP A 73 7.66 -8.49 5.02
N ASP A 74 7.26 -7.42 5.72
CA ASP A 74 6.10 -7.44 6.61
C ASP A 74 4.85 -6.77 6.01
N ILE A 75 4.89 -6.32 4.76
CA ILE A 75 3.74 -5.65 4.14
C ILE A 75 2.85 -6.68 3.45
N SER A 76 1.55 -6.59 3.73
CA SER A 76 0.55 -7.47 3.14
C SER A 76 -0.74 -6.70 2.81
N THR A 77 -1.67 -7.38 2.15
CA THR A 77 -2.96 -6.79 1.80
C THR A 77 -3.90 -6.63 3.01
N ALA A 78 -3.49 -7.12 4.18
CA ALA A 78 -4.21 -6.86 5.42
C ALA A 78 -3.93 -5.46 5.97
N MET A 79 -3.03 -4.73 5.36
CA MET A 79 -2.57 -3.43 5.84
C MET A 79 -3.08 -2.31 4.95
N ARG A 80 -2.88 -1.07 5.43
CA ARG A 80 -3.17 0.13 4.64
C ARG A 80 -2.08 1.15 4.85
N LEU A 81 -2.00 2.10 3.91
CA LEU A 81 -1.11 3.25 4.02
C LEU A 81 -1.94 4.50 4.26
N ARG A 82 -1.46 5.38 5.12
CA ARG A 82 -2.13 6.64 5.41
C ARG A 82 -1.18 7.81 5.16
N LYS A 83 -1.69 8.82 4.46
CA LYS A 83 -0.99 10.09 4.27
C LYS A 83 -1.96 11.19 4.67
N GLY A 84 -1.77 11.76 5.87
CA GLY A 84 -2.72 12.73 6.40
C GLY A 84 -4.10 12.11 6.56
N ALA A 85 -5.12 12.68 5.90
CA ALA A 85 -6.47 12.15 5.90
C ALA A 85 -6.71 11.12 4.79
N ARG A 86 -5.72 10.88 3.93
CA ARG A 86 -5.86 9.94 2.82
C ARG A 86 -5.54 8.53 3.26
N LEU A 87 -6.42 7.60 2.92
CA LEU A 87 -6.27 6.19 3.28
C LEU A 87 -6.20 5.35 2.02
N PHE A 88 -5.17 4.51 1.92
CA PHE A 88 -4.94 3.64 0.77
C PHE A 88 -4.97 2.20 1.25
N ARG A 89 -6.04 1.49 0.93
CA ARG A 89 -6.14 0.08 1.27
C ARG A 89 -5.39 -0.74 0.24
N LEU A 90 -4.50 -1.62 0.70
CA LEU A 90 -3.67 -2.42 -0.19
C LEU A 90 -4.46 -3.59 -0.76
N SER A 91 -4.49 -3.72 -2.08
CA SER A 91 -5.15 -4.84 -2.74
C SER A 91 -4.16 -5.85 -3.33
N ALA A 92 -2.92 -5.44 -3.57
CA ALA A 92 -1.85 -6.35 -4.00
C ALA A 92 -0.51 -5.75 -3.62
N VAL A 93 0.43 -6.61 -3.29
CA VAL A 93 1.81 -6.21 -2.96
C VAL A 93 2.75 -7.19 -3.64
N HIS A 94 3.71 -6.67 -4.40
CA HIS A 94 4.67 -7.54 -5.06
C HIS A 94 6.00 -6.83 -5.27
N ASP A 95 7.06 -7.62 -5.41
CA ASP A 95 8.39 -7.16 -5.77
C ASP A 95 8.47 -7.16 -7.30
N PRO A 96 8.61 -6.00 -7.95
CA PRO A 96 8.45 -5.92 -9.40
C PRO A 96 9.53 -6.64 -10.20
N ASP A 97 10.74 -6.77 -9.64
CA ASP A 97 11.85 -7.43 -10.34
C ASP A 97 12.47 -8.57 -9.52
N GLU A 98 11.84 -8.91 -8.39
CA GLU A 98 12.24 -10.02 -7.53
C GLU A 98 13.66 -9.89 -6.98
N THR A 99 14.15 -8.65 -6.82
CA THR A 99 15.49 -8.40 -6.29
C THR A 99 15.52 -8.05 -4.81
N GLY A 100 14.35 -7.86 -4.19
CA GLY A 100 14.29 -7.51 -2.77
C GLY A 100 14.67 -6.07 -2.46
N ARG A 101 14.54 -5.15 -3.43
CA ARG A 101 14.89 -3.74 -3.23
C ARG A 101 13.66 -2.86 -3.07
N TYR A 102 12.62 -3.13 -3.83
CA TYR A 102 11.42 -2.29 -3.86
C TYR A 102 10.17 -3.15 -3.86
N LEU A 103 9.05 -2.54 -3.47
CA LEU A 103 7.72 -3.14 -3.56
C LEU A 103 6.82 -2.22 -4.36
N VAL A 104 5.92 -2.82 -5.12
CA VAL A 104 4.79 -2.13 -5.73
C VAL A 104 3.54 -2.54 -4.97
N CYS A 105 2.84 -1.57 -4.44
CA CYS A 105 1.57 -1.76 -3.76
C CYS A 105 0.46 -1.22 -4.66
N LEU A 106 -0.46 -2.08 -5.05
CA LEU A 106 -1.67 -1.64 -5.72
C LEU A 106 -2.71 -1.33 -4.65
N ALA A 107 -3.29 -0.15 -4.72
CA ALA A 107 -4.12 0.35 -3.63
C ALA A 107 -5.40 0.98 -4.13
N VAL A 108 -6.40 0.97 -3.25
CA VAL A 108 -7.66 1.66 -3.46
C VAL A 108 -7.73 2.79 -2.44
N GLU A 109 -7.78 4.01 -2.89
CA GLU A 109 -7.96 5.15 -1.99
C GLU A 109 -9.40 5.17 -1.51
N GLU A 110 -9.59 5.14 -0.19
CA GLU A 110 -10.93 5.15 0.41
C GLU A 110 -11.51 6.56 0.39
N GLY A 111 -12.83 6.62 0.26
CA GLY A 111 -13.53 7.90 0.25
C GLY A 111 -13.50 8.62 -1.08
N ARG A 112 -13.14 7.95 -2.15
CA ARG A 112 -13.10 8.54 -3.49
C ARG A 112 -13.92 7.77 -4.49
#